data_ec54b364e16f22c321e5e2da248e2b5e
#
_entry.id   ec54b364e16f22c321e5e2da248e2b5e
#
_cell.length_a   1.000
_cell.length_b   1.000
_cell.length_c   1.000
_cell.angle_alpha   90.00
_cell.angle_beta   90.00
_cell.angle_gamma   90.00
#
_symmetry.space_group_name_H-M   'P 1'
#
loop_
_entity.id
_entity.type
_entity.pdbx_description
1 polymer ?
#
loop_
_entity_poly.entity_id
_entity_poly.type
_entity_poly.pdbx_seq_one_letter_code
_entity_poly.pdbx_strand_id
1 'polypeptide(L)'
;MCIRDRNTRIDSSNIIWTSGIETWEKLAKQGIWVNGSSDSMGENQCDAENILGPIKWYKLSHDLALDRDKEIIPTYQLIERTIPEKISNISHFYWMSASSFKYAIKNIPEILNANHACGMGKTFDQINAVIPGKVYPYLKYKDWLDKIEQAK
;
A
#
# COMPACT_ATOMS: atom_id res chain seq x y z
N MET A 1 -1.96 -4.64 -3.94
CA MET A 1 -1.92 -6.10 -4.09
C MET A 1 -0.52 -6.58 -3.77
N CYS A 2 -0.33 -7.31 -2.67
CA CYS A 2 0.90 -8.04 -2.45
C CYS A 2 0.84 -9.34 -3.27
N ILE A 3 1.20 -9.29 -4.53
CA ILE A 3 1.51 -10.50 -5.29
C ILE A 3 2.93 -10.90 -4.85
N ARG A 4 3.06 -11.41 -3.64
CA ARG A 4 4.23 -12.16 -3.22
C ARG A 4 3.89 -13.62 -3.44
N ASP A 5 4.63 -14.26 -4.31
CA ASP A 5 4.79 -15.72 -4.39
C ASP A 5 3.64 -16.57 -4.97
N ARG A 6 2.81 -16.06 -5.88
CA ARG A 6 1.87 -16.94 -6.58
C ARG A 6 1.94 -16.71 -8.09
N ASN A 7 2.12 -17.80 -8.86
CA ASN A 7 1.87 -17.87 -10.28
C ASN A 7 0.37 -17.68 -10.56
N THR A 8 -0.10 -16.46 -10.35
CA THR A 8 -1.48 -16.10 -10.66
C THR A 8 -1.54 -15.92 -12.17
N ARG A 9 -2.16 -16.85 -12.88
CA ARG A 9 -2.48 -16.66 -14.29
C ARG A 9 -3.52 -15.56 -14.37
N ILE A 10 -3.11 -14.41 -14.88
CA ILE A 10 -4.01 -13.31 -15.21
C ILE A 10 -4.27 -13.41 -16.71
N ASP A 11 -5.54 -13.48 -17.06
CA ASP A 11 -5.95 -13.48 -18.47
C ASP A 11 -5.62 -12.10 -19.08
N SER A 12 -4.93 -12.11 -20.21
CA SER A 12 -4.54 -10.89 -20.94
C SER A 12 -5.72 -10.10 -21.51
N SER A 13 -6.90 -10.69 -21.55
CA SER A 13 -8.14 -10.00 -21.94
C SER A 13 -8.69 -9.08 -20.85
N ASN A 14 -8.23 -9.23 -19.60
CA ASN A 14 -8.68 -8.39 -18.50
C ASN A 14 -7.95 -7.04 -18.48
N ILE A 15 -8.70 -6.01 -18.10
CA ILE A 15 -8.10 -4.71 -17.78
C ILE A 15 -7.47 -4.79 -16.40
N ILE A 16 -6.15 -4.55 -16.33
CA ILE A 16 -5.39 -4.63 -15.10
C ILE A 16 -5.02 -3.22 -14.66
N TRP A 17 -5.45 -2.85 -13.46
CA TRP A 17 -5.13 -1.59 -12.82
C TRP A 17 -4.40 -1.82 -11.51
N THR A 18 -3.30 -1.12 -11.27
CA THR A 18 -2.53 -1.25 -10.04
C THR A 18 -2.67 -0.02 -9.15
N SER A 19 -2.63 -0.22 -7.85
CA SER A 19 -2.66 0.87 -6.88
C SER A 19 -1.35 1.66 -6.80
N GLY A 20 -0.25 1.11 -7.30
CA GLY A 20 1.06 1.77 -7.26
C GLY A 20 2.07 1.18 -8.22
N ILE A 21 3.09 1.98 -8.50
CA ILE A 21 4.15 1.73 -9.49
C ILE A 21 4.93 0.44 -9.19
N GLU A 22 5.23 0.14 -7.93
CA GLU A 22 5.96 -1.10 -7.58
C GLU A 22 5.21 -2.37 -7.97
N THR A 23 3.89 -2.36 -7.87
CA THR A 23 3.06 -3.50 -8.30
C THR A 23 3.05 -3.58 -9.82
N TRP A 24 2.95 -2.45 -10.50
CA TRP A 24 3.05 -2.39 -11.95
C TRP A 24 4.37 -2.98 -12.45
N GLU A 25 5.50 -2.49 -11.93
CA GLU A 25 6.84 -2.99 -12.30
C GLU A 25 6.99 -4.51 -12.09
N LYS A 26 6.43 -5.04 -10.99
CA LYS A 26 6.46 -6.49 -10.71
C LYS A 26 5.66 -7.30 -11.71
N LEU A 27 4.49 -6.82 -12.11
CA LEU A 27 3.66 -7.49 -13.12
C LEU A 27 4.31 -7.41 -14.51
N ALA A 28 4.84 -6.25 -14.88
CA ALA A 28 5.54 -6.06 -16.14
C ALA A 28 6.76 -6.98 -16.28
N LYS A 29 7.54 -7.18 -15.21
CA LYS A 29 8.66 -8.14 -15.18
C LYS A 29 8.21 -9.59 -15.38
N GLN A 30 6.95 -9.91 -15.12
CA GLN A 30 6.35 -11.22 -15.38
C GLN A 30 5.70 -11.32 -16.77
N GLY A 31 5.86 -10.31 -17.61
CA GLY A 31 5.24 -10.25 -18.94
C GLY A 31 3.75 -9.94 -18.92
N ILE A 32 3.21 -9.46 -17.79
CA ILE A 32 1.79 -9.12 -17.65
C ILE A 32 1.61 -7.65 -18.03
N TRP A 33 0.75 -7.39 -19.02
CA TRP A 33 0.39 -6.03 -19.40
C TRP A 33 -0.50 -5.38 -18.34
N VAL A 34 -0.14 -4.19 -17.91
CA VAL A 34 -0.89 -3.37 -16.96
C VAL A 34 -1.41 -2.13 -17.69
N ASN A 35 -2.71 -1.92 -17.67
CA ASN A 35 -3.38 -0.85 -18.40
C ASN A 35 -3.23 0.52 -17.72
N GLY A 36 -2.96 0.54 -16.42
CA GLY A 36 -2.70 1.78 -15.69
C GLY A 36 -2.43 1.59 -14.21
N SER A 37 -2.09 2.69 -13.56
CA SER A 37 -1.76 2.74 -12.14
C SER A 37 -2.36 4.00 -11.50
N SER A 38 -2.76 3.89 -10.25
CA SER A 38 -3.15 5.06 -9.44
C SER A 38 -1.95 5.76 -8.80
N ASP A 39 -0.73 5.40 -9.16
CA ASP A 39 0.55 5.99 -8.73
C ASP A 39 0.65 6.25 -7.23
N SER A 40 0.13 5.31 -6.44
CA SER A 40 0.05 5.38 -4.98
C SER A 40 -0.90 6.46 -4.43
N MET A 41 -1.65 7.17 -5.27
CA MET A 41 -2.60 8.21 -4.84
C MET A 41 -3.93 7.65 -4.31
N GLY A 42 -4.07 6.35 -4.30
CA GLY A 42 -5.23 5.67 -3.74
C GLY A 42 -6.08 4.95 -4.79
N GLU A 43 -6.83 3.97 -4.31
CA GLU A 43 -7.59 3.03 -5.14
C GLU A 43 -8.83 3.66 -5.82
N ASN A 44 -9.24 4.85 -5.38
CA ASN A 44 -10.41 5.54 -5.91
C ASN A 44 -10.09 6.43 -7.12
N GLN A 45 -8.82 6.60 -7.45
CA GLN A 45 -8.39 7.34 -8.64
C GLN A 45 -8.10 6.36 -9.78
N CYS A 46 -9.16 5.82 -10.34
CA CYS A 46 -9.08 5.00 -11.54
C CYS A 46 -9.85 5.72 -12.66
N ASP A 47 -9.12 6.35 -13.57
CA ASP A 47 -9.71 7.08 -14.69
C ASP A 47 -10.11 6.17 -15.87
N ALA A 48 -9.92 4.87 -15.73
CA ALA A 48 -10.25 3.92 -16.80
C ALA A 48 -11.72 3.97 -17.22
N GLU A 49 -12.64 4.22 -16.29
CA GLU A 49 -14.07 4.32 -16.57
C GLU A 49 -14.42 5.56 -17.41
N ASN A 50 -13.66 6.63 -17.29
CA ASN A 50 -13.83 7.83 -18.11
C ASN A 50 -13.49 7.58 -19.57
N ILE A 51 -12.63 6.61 -19.85
CA ILE A 51 -12.18 6.26 -21.20
C ILE A 51 -12.97 5.08 -21.77
N LEU A 52 -13.24 4.07 -20.94
CA LEU A 52 -13.77 2.77 -21.39
C LEU A 52 -15.25 2.58 -21.07
N GLY A 53 -15.89 3.55 -20.37
CA GLY A 53 -17.25 3.40 -19.87
C GLY A 53 -17.34 2.55 -18.59
N PRO A 54 -18.56 2.17 -18.16
CA PRO A 54 -18.77 1.43 -16.93
C PRO A 54 -18.08 0.05 -16.96
N ILE A 55 -17.25 -0.23 -15.99
CA ILE A 55 -16.48 -1.47 -15.86
C ILE A 55 -16.79 -2.13 -14.53
N LYS A 56 -17.01 -3.45 -14.53
CA LYS A 56 -17.08 -4.22 -13.29
C LYS A 56 -15.67 -4.49 -12.77
N TRP A 57 -15.35 -3.88 -11.64
CA TRP A 57 -14.06 -4.02 -10.99
C TRP A 57 -14.04 -5.12 -9.93
N TYR A 58 -12.99 -5.93 -9.97
CA TYR A 58 -12.63 -6.87 -8.93
C TYR A 58 -11.38 -6.39 -8.21
N LYS A 59 -11.45 -6.32 -6.88
CA LYS A 59 -10.32 -5.92 -6.05
C LYS A 59 -9.69 -7.13 -5.39
N LEU A 60 -8.46 -7.44 -5.75
CA LEU A 60 -7.66 -8.45 -5.06
C LEU A 60 -7.10 -7.86 -3.77
N SER A 61 -7.50 -8.37 -2.61
CA SER A 61 -7.12 -7.81 -1.31
C SER A 61 -7.10 -8.88 -0.22
N HIS A 62 -6.99 -8.45 1.03
CA HIS A 62 -7.07 -9.33 2.20
C HIS A 62 -8.53 -9.62 2.58
N ASP A 63 -8.72 -10.66 3.40
CA ASP A 63 -10.02 -11.16 3.87
C ASP A 63 -10.87 -10.13 4.64
N LEU A 64 -10.21 -9.19 5.33
CA LEU A 64 -10.87 -8.12 6.10
C LEU A 64 -11.02 -6.81 5.31
N ALA A 65 -10.76 -6.82 4.01
CA ALA A 65 -10.91 -5.63 3.18
C ALA A 65 -12.38 -5.28 2.98
N LEU A 66 -12.69 -3.99 2.99
CA LEU A 66 -14.01 -3.46 2.67
C LEU A 66 -13.87 -2.49 1.51
N ASP A 67 -14.72 -2.64 0.53
CA ASP A 67 -14.88 -1.69 -0.58
C ASP A 67 -16.38 -1.53 -0.84
N ARG A 68 -16.81 -0.32 -1.18
CA ARG A 68 -18.23 -0.04 -1.43
C ARG A 68 -18.63 -0.30 -2.90
N ASP A 69 -17.66 -0.11 -3.78
CA ASP A 69 -17.91 -0.02 -5.21
C ASP A 69 -17.28 -1.19 -5.99
N LYS A 70 -16.45 -2.00 -5.34
CA LYS A 70 -15.71 -3.09 -5.99
C LYS A 70 -15.96 -4.42 -5.29
N GLU A 71 -16.15 -5.46 -6.07
CA GLU A 71 -16.23 -6.83 -5.55
C GLU A 71 -14.83 -7.28 -5.09
N ILE A 72 -14.72 -7.69 -3.84
CA ILE A 72 -13.46 -8.10 -3.24
C ILE A 72 -13.23 -9.58 -3.46
N ILE A 73 -12.08 -9.93 -4.03
CA ILE A 73 -11.58 -11.31 -4.10
C ILE A 73 -10.45 -11.41 -3.06
N PRO A 74 -10.68 -12.10 -1.93
CA PRO A 74 -9.65 -12.27 -0.91
C PRO A 74 -8.56 -13.21 -1.40
N THR A 75 -7.34 -12.70 -1.46
CA THR A 75 -6.16 -13.45 -1.93
C THR A 75 -5.17 -13.78 -0.81
N TYR A 76 -5.32 -13.16 0.36
CA TYR A 76 -4.51 -13.42 1.54
C TYR A 76 -5.25 -13.02 2.82
N GLN A 77 -4.80 -13.58 3.95
CA GLN A 77 -5.31 -13.24 5.28
C GLN A 77 -4.35 -12.28 6.00
N LEU A 78 -4.92 -11.39 6.82
CA LEU A 78 -4.16 -10.59 7.75
C LEU A 78 -3.98 -11.37 9.06
N ILE A 79 -2.72 -11.66 9.40
CA ILE A 79 -2.37 -12.32 10.65
C ILE A 79 -1.58 -11.33 11.50
N GLU A 80 -2.08 -11.05 12.70
CA GLU A 80 -1.34 -10.27 13.70
C GLU A 80 -0.12 -11.07 14.17
N ARG A 81 1.02 -10.41 14.19
CA ARG A 81 2.27 -10.99 14.66
C ARG A 81 2.76 -10.23 15.88
N THR A 82 3.47 -10.92 16.75
CA THR A 82 4.17 -10.28 17.88
C THR A 82 5.11 -9.22 17.36
N ILE A 83 5.05 -8.03 17.94
CA ILE A 83 5.93 -6.93 17.60
C ILE A 83 7.28 -7.18 18.29
N PRO A 84 8.41 -7.11 17.56
CA PRO A 84 9.73 -7.26 18.18
C PRO A 84 9.98 -6.14 19.21
N GLU A 85 10.50 -6.48 20.38
CA GLU A 85 10.81 -5.50 21.46
C GLU A 85 11.74 -4.37 21.02
N LYS A 86 12.66 -4.67 20.11
CA LYS A 86 13.63 -3.67 19.58
C LYS A 86 12.99 -2.52 18.81
N ILE A 87 11.70 -2.59 18.49
CA ILE A 87 11.05 -1.57 17.67
C ILE A 87 10.94 -0.20 18.37
N SER A 88 10.90 -0.20 19.70
CA SER A 88 10.85 1.03 20.51
C SER A 88 12.08 1.94 20.33
N ASN A 89 13.23 1.39 19.95
CA ASN A 89 14.48 2.10 19.76
C ASN A 89 14.71 2.57 18.32
N ILE A 90 13.75 2.32 17.43
CA ILE A 90 13.86 2.72 16.03
C ILE A 90 13.37 4.16 15.87
N SER A 91 14.18 4.99 15.23
CA SER A 91 13.90 6.41 15.03
C SER A 91 13.15 6.72 13.72
N HIS A 92 13.10 5.78 12.77
CA HIS A 92 12.50 6.00 11.45
C HIS A 92 11.67 4.78 11.03
N PHE A 93 10.41 5.02 10.67
CA PHE A 93 9.46 3.99 10.24
C PHE A 93 8.92 4.28 8.85
N TYR A 94 8.83 3.25 8.01
CA TYR A 94 8.05 3.29 6.79
C TYR A 94 6.85 2.33 6.87
N TRP A 95 5.66 2.87 6.77
CA TRP A 95 4.42 2.12 6.94
C TRP A 95 3.85 1.68 5.59
N MET A 96 3.78 0.39 5.39
CA MET A 96 3.15 -0.20 4.20
C MET A 96 1.63 -0.18 4.27
N SER A 97 1.06 0.01 5.46
CA SER A 97 -0.38 0.12 5.67
C SER A 97 -0.70 0.88 6.95
N ALA A 98 -1.85 1.56 6.96
CA ALA A 98 -2.32 2.24 8.16
C ALA A 98 -2.74 1.26 9.26
N SER A 99 -3.16 0.04 8.93
CA SER A 99 -3.47 -1.00 9.92
C SER A 99 -2.23 -1.42 10.70
N SER A 100 -1.09 -1.59 10.03
CA SER A 100 0.19 -1.89 10.70
C SER A 100 0.64 -0.76 11.63
N PHE A 101 0.47 0.50 11.21
CA PHE A 101 0.73 1.66 12.06
C PHE A 101 -0.16 1.66 13.30
N LYS A 102 -1.48 1.55 13.12
CA LYS A 102 -2.44 1.52 14.23
C LYS A 102 -2.17 0.39 15.23
N TYR A 103 -1.84 -0.79 14.71
CA TYR A 103 -1.46 -1.92 15.55
C TYR A 103 -0.18 -1.63 16.36
N ALA A 104 0.83 -1.07 15.72
CA ALA A 104 2.10 -0.76 16.38
C ALA A 104 1.94 0.30 17.49
N ILE A 105 1.26 1.42 17.24
CA ILE A 105 1.04 2.48 18.25
C ILE A 105 0.15 2.03 19.42
N LYS A 106 -0.78 1.09 19.17
CA LYS A 106 -1.60 0.52 20.22
C LYS A 106 -0.77 -0.29 21.22
N ASN A 107 0.27 -0.97 20.74
CA ASN A 107 1.11 -1.85 21.57
C ASN A 107 2.37 -1.15 22.09
N ILE A 108 2.89 -0.16 21.35
CA ILE A 108 4.13 0.58 21.68
C ILE A 108 3.88 2.07 21.36
N PRO A 109 3.20 2.82 22.24
CA PRO A 109 2.88 4.23 22.00
C PRO A 109 4.11 5.14 21.83
N GLU A 110 5.25 4.75 22.37
CA GLU A 110 6.51 5.51 22.35
C GLU A 110 7.01 5.79 20.93
N ILE A 111 6.69 4.93 19.96
CA ILE A 111 7.07 5.12 18.56
C ILE A 111 6.43 6.36 17.92
N LEU A 112 5.39 6.95 18.53
CA LEU A 112 4.79 8.22 18.06
C LEU A 112 5.78 9.39 18.05
N ASN A 113 6.90 9.28 18.77
CA ASN A 113 7.96 10.27 18.79
C ASN A 113 9.01 10.09 17.69
N ALA A 114 8.92 9.00 16.93
CA ALA A 114 9.82 8.72 15.81
C ALA A 114 9.40 9.49 14.54
N ASN A 115 10.23 9.39 13.50
CA ASN A 115 9.92 9.89 12.17
C ASN A 115 9.11 8.85 11.40
N HIS A 116 7.99 9.26 10.85
CA HIS A 116 7.10 8.36 10.13
C HIS A 116 7.05 8.70 8.65
N ALA A 117 7.02 7.66 7.83
CA ALA A 117 6.83 7.76 6.39
C ALA A 117 5.86 6.65 5.91
N CYS A 118 5.24 6.86 4.78
CA CYS A 118 4.38 5.86 4.15
C CYS A 118 4.22 6.15 2.65
N GLY A 119 3.52 5.24 1.95
CA GLY A 119 3.03 5.54 0.61
C GLY A 119 1.95 6.63 0.62
N MET A 120 1.74 7.27 -0.50
CA MET A 120 0.68 8.27 -0.70
C MET A 120 -0.72 7.64 -0.63
N GLY A 121 -1.78 8.46 -0.67
CA GLY A 121 -3.17 8.02 -0.69
C GLY A 121 -3.70 7.60 0.70
N LYS A 122 -4.63 6.65 0.75
CA LYS A 122 -5.38 6.28 1.97
C LYS A 122 -4.50 5.97 3.19
N THR A 123 -3.32 5.42 3.00
CA THR A 123 -2.39 5.13 4.10
C THR A 123 -1.90 6.43 4.72
N PHE A 124 -1.50 7.39 3.89
CA PHE A 124 -1.08 8.70 4.35
C PHE A 124 -2.23 9.42 5.07
N ASP A 125 -3.42 9.50 4.46
CA ASP A 125 -4.58 10.18 5.05
C ASP A 125 -4.92 9.64 6.43
N GLN A 126 -4.93 8.30 6.58
CA GLN A 126 -5.27 7.65 7.85
C GLN A 126 -4.20 7.83 8.93
N ILE A 127 -2.91 7.85 8.56
CA ILE A 127 -1.82 8.08 9.51
C ILE A 127 -1.76 9.55 9.88
N ASN A 128 -1.88 10.45 8.90
CA ASN A 128 -1.85 11.89 9.12
C ASN A 128 -3.03 12.37 10.00
N ALA A 129 -4.18 11.70 9.94
CA ALA A 129 -5.29 11.95 10.85
C ALA A 129 -4.96 11.64 12.33
N VAL A 130 -4.01 10.73 12.59
CA VAL A 130 -3.58 10.35 13.95
C VAL A 130 -2.39 11.20 14.42
N ILE A 131 -1.44 11.48 13.54
CA ILE A 131 -0.21 12.24 13.82
C ILE A 131 -0.04 13.39 12.81
N PRO A 132 -0.87 14.43 12.84
CA PRO A 132 -0.85 15.50 11.84
C PRO A 132 0.53 16.14 11.69
N GLY A 133 1.02 16.22 10.45
CA GLY A 133 2.30 16.85 10.13
C GLY A 133 3.55 16.06 10.54
N LYS A 134 3.40 14.85 11.11
CA LYS A 134 4.54 14.01 11.53
C LYS A 134 4.77 12.79 10.62
N VAL A 135 4.01 12.67 9.55
CA VAL A 135 4.17 11.60 8.54
C VAL A 135 4.47 12.21 7.19
N TYR A 136 5.43 11.63 6.48
CA TYR A 136 5.89 12.10 5.18
C TYR A 136 5.55 11.07 4.10
N PRO A 137 4.81 11.45 3.05
CA PRO A 137 4.47 10.55 1.95
C PRO A 137 5.61 10.43 0.95
N TYR A 138 5.79 9.22 0.41
CA TYR A 138 6.74 8.91 -0.66
C TYR A 138 6.05 8.06 -1.72
N LEU A 139 6.43 8.24 -2.99
CA LEU A 139 5.94 7.41 -4.09
C LEU A 139 6.43 5.98 -3.99
N LYS A 140 7.71 5.80 -3.61
CA LYS A 140 8.34 4.48 -3.46
C LYS A 140 9.06 4.37 -2.11
N TYR A 141 9.11 3.16 -1.58
CA TYR A 141 9.91 2.85 -0.38
C TYR A 141 11.39 3.20 -0.58
N LYS A 142 11.91 2.98 -1.77
CA LYS A 142 13.30 3.27 -2.10
C LYS A 142 13.62 4.75 -1.97
N ASP A 143 12.74 5.65 -2.39
CA ASP A 143 12.96 7.10 -2.31
C ASP A 143 13.12 7.55 -0.84
N TRP A 144 12.35 6.95 0.06
CA TRP A 144 12.49 7.19 1.50
C TRP A 144 13.81 6.66 2.06
N LEU A 145 14.21 5.44 1.64
CA LEU A 145 15.46 4.82 2.10
C LEU A 145 16.67 5.64 1.65
N ASP A 146 16.73 6.03 0.38
CA ASP A 146 17.79 6.86 -0.19
C ASP A 146 17.93 8.19 0.57
N LYS A 147 16.80 8.80 0.96
CA LYS A 147 16.81 10.05 1.74
C LYS A 147 17.38 9.87 3.15
N ILE A 148 17.07 8.76 3.82
CA ILE A 148 17.63 8.49 5.17
C ILE A 148 19.12 8.20 5.11
N GLU A 149 19.58 7.48 4.08
CA GLU A 149 20.98 7.17 3.90
C GLU A 149 21.83 8.41 3.61
N GLN A 150 21.27 9.38 2.87
CA GLN A 150 21.93 10.68 2.61
C GLN A 150 21.99 11.61 3.83
N ALA A 151 21.15 11.37 4.84
CA ALA A 151 21.08 12.19 6.04
C ALA A 151 22.00 11.69 7.20
N LYS A 152 22.71 10.58 6.99
CA LYS A 152 23.73 10.03 7.90
C LYS A 152 25.10 10.58 7.59
#